data_75ddffbf38a01ea4e048f9d85c533b22
#
_entry.id   75ddffbf38a01ea4e048f9d85c533b22
#
_cell.length_a   1.000
_cell.length_b   1.000
_cell.length_c   1.000
_cell.angle_alpha   90.00
_cell.angle_beta   90.00
_cell.angle_gamma   90.00
#
_symmetry.space_group_name_H-M   'P 1'
#
loop_
_entity.id
_entity.type
_entity.pdbx_description
1 polymer ?
#
loop_
_entity_poly.entity_id
_entity_poly.type
_entity_poly.pdbx_seq_one_letter_code
_entity_poly.pdbx_strand_id
1 'polypeptide(L)'
;MKKYIWRAVLATILIAAGAFLAGRYLFPTEKLATLPKPQVSEGERGQLGIDKNINESNIDDYLGRSDSVYRDMRMLIDPANYEAIGGDSYLSGFIKGFEVVPLPYLIPAEGLPEAVGSSYIGTTLFSNQAGEYKANFAESMEILEALFPKDKNIFLMCGGGGYAGMTKNLLVSLGWNAEKVYNVGGYWSYKGKNNVPVKTERDGKTAYDFFKVPYHNIDFSTLTTK
;
A
#
# COMPACT_ATOMS: atom_id res chain seq x y z
N MET A 1 -20.88 39.16 27.24
CA MET A 1 -20.77 38.06 26.25
C MET A 1 -19.39 37.40 26.18
N LYS A 2 -18.25 38.14 26.15
CA LYS A 2 -16.90 37.53 26.04
C LYS A 2 -16.51 36.56 27.20
N LYS A 3 -16.94 36.79 28.42
CA LYS A 3 -16.61 35.95 29.59
C LYS A 3 -17.23 34.52 29.54
N TYR A 4 -18.36 34.36 28.87
CA TYR A 4 -19.03 33.05 28.77
C TYR A 4 -18.44 32.16 27.66
N ILE A 5 -17.92 32.77 26.59
CA ILE A 5 -17.27 32.05 25.50
C ILE A 5 -16.00 31.35 26.00
N TRP A 6 -15.17 32.04 26.80
CA TRP A 6 -13.95 31.45 27.35
C TRP A 6 -14.22 30.27 28.32
N ARG A 7 -15.31 30.35 29.10
CA ARG A 7 -15.69 29.24 30.01
C ARG A 7 -16.19 28.02 29.23
N ALA A 8 -16.90 28.20 28.14
CA ALA A 8 -17.34 27.11 27.27
C ALA A 8 -16.15 26.44 26.58
N VAL A 9 -15.19 27.21 26.05
CA VAL A 9 -13.98 26.67 25.40
C VAL A 9 -13.11 25.89 26.38
N LEU A 10 -12.92 26.39 27.59
CA LEU A 10 -12.17 25.68 28.64
C LEU A 10 -12.87 24.38 29.08
N ALA A 11 -14.19 24.38 29.21
CA ALA A 11 -14.96 23.17 29.51
C ALA A 11 -14.85 22.12 28.40
N THR A 12 -14.91 22.53 27.14
CA THR A 12 -14.77 21.62 26.00
C THR A 12 -13.36 21.01 25.93
N ILE A 13 -12.32 21.79 26.20
CA ILE A 13 -10.93 21.29 26.21
C ILE A 13 -10.73 20.30 27.38
N LEU A 14 -11.30 20.58 28.55
CA LEU A 14 -11.21 19.68 29.71
C LEU A 14 -11.98 18.35 29.49
N ILE A 15 -13.14 18.40 28.81
CA ILE A 15 -13.90 17.19 28.47
C ILE A 15 -13.14 16.38 27.42
N ALA A 16 -12.56 17.02 26.40
CA ALA A 16 -11.76 16.35 25.39
C ALA A 16 -10.48 15.72 25.97
N ALA A 17 -9.79 16.43 26.87
CA ALA A 17 -8.62 15.91 27.58
C ALA A 17 -8.99 14.78 28.53
N GLY A 18 -10.11 14.89 29.26
CA GLY A 18 -10.62 13.84 30.13
C GLY A 18 -11.03 12.57 29.36
N ALA A 19 -11.69 12.71 28.20
CA ALA A 19 -12.06 11.58 27.34
C ALA A 19 -10.81 10.90 26.73
N PHE A 20 -9.79 11.68 26.35
CA PHE A 20 -8.53 11.14 25.84
C PHE A 20 -7.74 10.37 26.90
N LEU A 21 -7.70 10.91 28.14
CA LEU A 21 -7.06 10.24 29.27
C LEU A 21 -7.85 9.02 29.75
N ALA A 22 -9.18 9.11 29.84
CA ALA A 22 -10.03 7.98 30.22
C ALA A 22 -9.96 6.85 29.18
N GLY A 23 -9.94 7.17 27.88
CA GLY A 23 -9.73 6.20 26.81
C GLY A 23 -8.42 5.43 26.93
N ARG A 24 -7.37 6.10 27.39
CA ARG A 24 -6.04 5.49 27.61
C ARG A 24 -6.00 4.55 28.84
N TYR A 25 -6.84 4.80 29.84
CA TYR A 25 -6.93 3.95 31.06
C TYR A 25 -7.95 2.82 30.92
N LEU A 26 -8.97 2.98 30.09
CA LEU A 26 -10.05 1.99 29.93
C LEU A 26 -9.76 0.94 28.84
N PHE A 27 -8.86 1.24 27.92
CA PHE A 27 -8.41 0.28 26.92
C PHE A 27 -6.89 0.12 27.06
N PRO A 28 -6.43 -0.95 27.73
CA PRO A 28 -5.02 -1.27 27.74
C PRO A 28 -4.57 -1.38 26.26
N THR A 29 -3.55 -0.61 25.89
CA THR A 29 -2.91 -0.79 24.59
C THR A 29 -2.35 -2.20 24.58
N GLU A 30 -3.04 -3.11 23.87
CA GLU A 30 -2.57 -4.46 23.68
C GLU A 30 -1.16 -4.37 23.09
N LYS A 31 -0.19 -4.94 23.81
CA LYS A 31 1.20 -4.91 23.35
C LYS A 31 1.27 -5.78 22.12
N LEU A 32 1.34 -5.16 20.95
CA LEU A 32 1.44 -5.88 19.68
C LEU A 32 2.67 -6.81 19.72
N ALA A 33 2.48 -8.05 19.29
CA ALA A 33 3.57 -8.99 19.16
C ALA A 33 4.67 -8.42 18.24
N THR A 34 5.92 -8.60 18.61
CA THR A 34 7.06 -8.17 17.79
C THR A 34 7.04 -8.92 16.46
N LEU A 35 7.19 -8.18 15.37
CA LEU A 35 7.31 -8.78 14.03
C LEU A 35 8.69 -9.42 13.85
N PRO A 36 8.78 -10.56 13.17
CA PRO A 36 10.07 -11.10 12.74
C PRO A 36 10.69 -10.12 11.72
N LYS A 37 12.01 -9.98 11.75
CA LYS A 37 12.72 -9.15 10.75
C LYS A 37 12.50 -9.72 9.35
N PRO A 38 12.36 -8.85 8.32
CA PRO A 38 12.25 -9.31 6.94
C PRO A 38 13.44 -10.17 6.53
N GLN A 39 13.15 -11.27 5.87
CA GLN A 39 14.15 -12.20 5.35
C GLN A 39 13.72 -12.70 3.98
N VAL A 40 14.59 -12.55 2.98
CA VAL A 40 14.29 -12.97 1.61
C VAL A 40 14.18 -14.48 1.51
N SER A 41 13.17 -14.96 0.76
CA SER A 41 13.02 -16.38 0.41
C SER A 41 14.15 -16.85 -0.49
N GLU A 42 14.41 -18.14 -0.50
CA GLU A 42 15.33 -18.79 -1.43
C GLU A 42 14.63 -19.13 -2.76
N GLY A 43 15.41 -19.40 -3.81
CA GLY A 43 14.93 -19.81 -5.11
C GLY A 43 14.21 -18.69 -5.88
N GLU A 44 13.29 -19.02 -6.76
CA GLU A 44 12.58 -18.07 -7.63
C GLU A 44 11.85 -16.97 -6.86
N ARG A 45 11.28 -17.29 -5.71
CA ARG A 45 10.64 -16.30 -4.85
C ARG A 45 11.64 -15.29 -4.30
N GLY A 46 12.86 -15.73 -4.01
CA GLY A 46 13.95 -14.87 -3.57
C GLY A 46 14.37 -13.85 -4.63
N GLN A 47 14.25 -14.17 -5.90
CA GLN A 47 14.50 -13.25 -7.02
C GLN A 47 13.52 -12.08 -7.03
N LEU A 48 12.30 -12.27 -6.55
CA LEU A 48 11.28 -11.24 -6.39
C LEU A 48 11.39 -10.49 -5.06
N GLY A 49 12.30 -10.90 -4.17
CA GLY A 49 12.48 -10.32 -2.84
C GLY A 49 11.37 -10.64 -1.85
N ILE A 50 10.59 -11.72 -2.08
CA ILE A 50 9.48 -12.12 -1.20
C ILE A 50 10.01 -12.54 0.16
N ASP A 51 9.35 -12.06 1.23
CA ASP A 51 9.72 -12.34 2.61
C ASP A 51 9.44 -13.80 2.98
N LYS A 52 10.41 -14.43 3.69
CA LYS A 52 10.31 -15.80 4.14
C LYS A 52 9.39 -15.94 5.36
N ASN A 53 9.41 -14.94 6.24
CA ASN A 53 8.73 -14.99 7.53
C ASN A 53 7.27 -14.54 7.42
N ILE A 54 7.00 -13.47 6.63
CA ILE A 54 5.66 -12.92 6.44
C ILE A 54 5.38 -12.79 4.94
N ASN A 55 4.50 -13.63 4.43
CA ASN A 55 4.15 -13.66 3.02
C ASN A 55 2.66 -13.98 2.81
N GLU A 56 2.23 -14.17 1.56
CA GLU A 56 0.83 -14.41 1.23
C GLU A 56 0.22 -15.65 1.88
N SER A 57 1.03 -16.57 2.42
CA SER A 57 0.53 -17.77 3.10
C SER A 57 0.09 -17.53 4.54
N ASN A 58 0.61 -16.49 5.19
CA ASN A 58 0.36 -16.18 6.60
C ASN A 58 0.05 -14.72 6.90
N ILE A 59 -0.08 -13.86 5.89
CA ILE A 59 -0.35 -12.42 6.07
C ILE A 59 -1.61 -12.16 6.90
N ASP A 60 -2.59 -13.05 6.87
CA ASP A 60 -3.83 -12.92 7.64
C ASP A 60 -3.60 -12.78 9.14
N ASP A 61 -2.51 -13.35 9.67
CA ASP A 61 -2.16 -13.27 11.08
C ASP A 61 -1.55 -11.92 11.48
N TYR A 62 -1.22 -11.10 10.49
CA TYR A 62 -0.55 -9.82 10.67
C TYR A 62 -1.41 -8.63 10.23
N LEU A 63 -2.63 -8.85 9.74
CA LEU A 63 -3.54 -7.78 9.33
C LEU A 63 -4.10 -6.99 10.52
N GLY A 64 -4.47 -5.73 10.25
CA GLY A 64 -5.16 -4.88 11.22
C GLY A 64 -4.27 -4.32 12.36
N ARG A 65 -2.96 -4.43 12.27
CA ARG A 65 -2.04 -3.86 13.26
C ARG A 65 -2.02 -2.34 13.19
N SER A 66 -2.13 -1.69 14.34
CA SER A 66 -2.11 -0.21 14.44
C SER A 66 -0.72 0.41 14.15
N ASP A 67 0.35 -0.40 14.23
CA ASP A 67 1.72 0.00 13.92
C ASP A 67 2.14 -0.27 12.48
N SER A 68 1.19 -0.58 11.59
CA SER A 68 1.48 -1.07 10.25
C SER A 68 0.57 -0.43 9.20
N VAL A 69 1.05 -0.40 7.95
CA VAL A 69 0.29 -0.07 6.74
C VAL A 69 0.43 -1.19 5.70
N TYR A 70 -0.59 -1.37 4.88
CA TYR A 70 -0.68 -2.46 3.90
C TYR A 70 -0.95 -1.87 2.54
N ARG A 71 -0.08 -2.13 1.55
CA ARG A 71 -0.15 -1.51 0.23
C ARG A 71 -0.12 -2.57 -0.87
N ASP A 72 -1.13 -2.53 -1.71
CA ASP A 72 -1.20 -3.34 -2.93
C ASP A 72 -0.68 -2.50 -4.10
N MET A 73 0.41 -2.92 -4.71
CA MET A 73 1.13 -2.16 -5.72
C MET A 73 0.56 -2.34 -7.13
N ARG A 74 -0.54 -3.09 -7.28
CA ARG A 74 -1.19 -3.30 -8.58
C ARG A 74 -1.98 -2.05 -9.02
N MET A 75 -2.11 -1.89 -10.34
CA MET A 75 -2.99 -0.88 -10.93
C MET A 75 -4.36 -1.50 -11.23
N LEU A 76 -5.26 -1.53 -10.25
CA LEU A 76 -6.56 -2.21 -10.34
C LEU A 76 -7.66 -1.27 -10.87
N ILE A 77 -7.46 -0.63 -12.03
CA ILE A 77 -8.44 0.34 -12.58
C ILE A 77 -8.82 0.10 -14.04
N ASP A 78 -8.08 -0.72 -14.77
CA ASP A 78 -8.33 -0.97 -16.19
C ASP A 78 -8.33 -2.46 -16.52
N PRO A 79 -9.51 -3.10 -16.59
CA PRO A 79 -9.64 -4.52 -16.87
C PRO A 79 -9.08 -4.92 -18.24
N ALA A 80 -9.29 -4.08 -19.28
CA ALA A 80 -8.95 -4.44 -20.65
C ALA A 80 -7.46 -4.71 -20.85
N ASN A 81 -6.59 -3.93 -20.19
CA ASN A 81 -5.15 -4.12 -20.28
C ASN A 81 -4.66 -5.32 -19.48
N TYR A 82 -5.32 -5.65 -18.38
CA TYR A 82 -4.93 -6.77 -17.54
C TYR A 82 -5.39 -8.13 -18.11
N GLU A 83 -6.51 -8.18 -18.81
CA GLU A 83 -6.94 -9.39 -19.52
C GLU A 83 -5.90 -9.85 -20.55
N ALA A 84 -5.23 -8.92 -21.22
CA ALA A 84 -4.20 -9.21 -22.20
C ALA A 84 -2.96 -9.93 -21.63
N ILE A 85 -2.71 -9.79 -20.31
CA ILE A 85 -1.58 -10.44 -19.60
C ILE A 85 -1.98 -11.66 -18.78
N GLY A 86 -3.14 -12.26 -19.07
CA GLY A 86 -3.65 -13.41 -18.30
C GLY A 86 -4.36 -13.01 -17.01
N GLY A 87 -4.97 -11.85 -17.01
CA GLY A 87 -5.35 -11.04 -15.91
C GLY A 87 -6.54 -11.41 -15.04
N ASP A 88 -7.21 -12.53 -15.27
CA ASP A 88 -8.36 -12.89 -14.43
C ASP A 88 -7.96 -13.04 -12.95
N SER A 89 -6.87 -13.74 -12.68
CA SER A 89 -6.34 -13.87 -11.32
C SER A 89 -5.73 -12.57 -10.79
N TYR A 90 -5.26 -11.70 -11.69
CA TYR A 90 -4.66 -10.41 -11.31
C TYR A 90 -5.70 -9.42 -10.79
N LEU A 91 -6.90 -9.42 -11.37
CA LEU A 91 -7.99 -8.49 -11.07
C LEU A 91 -9.08 -9.07 -10.21
N SER A 92 -9.10 -10.38 -9.97
CA SER A 92 -10.26 -11.08 -9.40
C SER A 92 -10.62 -10.65 -7.99
N GLY A 93 -9.68 -10.08 -7.24
CA GLY A 93 -9.92 -9.62 -5.87
C GLY A 93 -8.71 -8.94 -5.25
N PHE A 94 -8.82 -8.66 -3.96
CA PHE A 94 -7.74 -8.10 -3.13
C PHE A 94 -7.85 -8.62 -1.69
N ILE A 95 -6.83 -8.39 -0.89
CA ILE A 95 -6.84 -8.77 0.52
C ILE A 95 -7.43 -7.63 1.35
N LYS A 96 -8.47 -7.89 2.14
CA LYS A 96 -9.07 -6.91 3.04
C LYS A 96 -8.01 -6.30 3.97
N GLY A 97 -7.97 -4.99 4.04
CA GLY A 97 -6.99 -4.25 4.84
C GLY A 97 -5.81 -3.72 4.02
N PHE A 98 -5.60 -4.20 2.80
CA PHE A 98 -4.69 -3.59 1.85
C PHE A 98 -5.36 -2.43 1.12
N GLU A 99 -4.59 -1.39 0.83
CA GLU A 99 -4.98 -0.24 0.02
C GLU A 99 -4.09 -0.17 -1.21
N VAL A 100 -4.67 0.14 -2.35
CA VAL A 100 -3.96 0.20 -3.62
C VAL A 100 -3.15 1.48 -3.73
N VAL A 101 -1.85 1.31 -3.98
CA VAL A 101 -0.90 2.37 -4.37
C VAL A 101 -0.17 1.87 -5.61
N PRO A 102 -0.59 2.23 -6.83
CA PRO A 102 0.01 1.69 -8.03
C PRO A 102 1.51 2.00 -8.16
N LEU A 103 2.34 0.98 -8.34
CA LEU A 103 3.77 1.16 -8.61
C LEU A 103 4.01 2.14 -9.78
N PRO A 104 3.26 2.09 -10.90
CA PRO A 104 3.44 3.02 -12.01
C PRO A 104 3.28 4.50 -11.66
N TYR A 105 2.64 4.84 -10.54
CA TYR A 105 2.60 6.22 -10.04
C TYR A 105 3.89 6.61 -9.32
N LEU A 106 4.64 5.65 -8.80
CA LEU A 106 5.84 5.90 -8.03
C LEU A 106 7.08 5.99 -8.92
N ILE A 107 7.28 4.99 -9.79
CA ILE A 107 8.45 4.87 -10.68
C ILE A 107 8.04 4.29 -12.02
N PRO A 108 8.86 4.50 -13.08
CA PRO A 108 8.71 3.78 -14.33
C PRO A 108 8.83 2.28 -14.08
N ALA A 109 7.87 1.54 -14.58
CA ALA A 109 7.81 0.10 -14.43
C ALA A 109 8.44 -0.57 -15.67
N GLU A 110 9.77 -0.53 -15.78
CA GLU A 110 10.51 -1.16 -16.87
C GLU A 110 10.42 -2.69 -16.82
N GLY A 111 10.39 -3.32 -17.98
CA GLY A 111 10.32 -4.77 -18.09
C GLY A 111 8.95 -5.38 -17.86
N LEU A 112 7.91 -4.55 -17.70
CA LEU A 112 6.53 -5.01 -17.63
C LEU A 112 5.99 -5.33 -19.02
N PRO A 113 5.00 -6.25 -19.14
CA PRO A 113 4.25 -6.43 -20.35
C PRO A 113 3.67 -5.08 -20.83
N GLU A 114 3.71 -4.85 -22.14
CA GLU A 114 3.21 -3.62 -22.78
C GLU A 114 1.78 -3.26 -22.34
N ALA A 115 0.93 -4.27 -22.15
CA ALA A 115 -0.43 -4.11 -21.68
C ALA A 115 -0.54 -3.44 -20.30
N VAL A 116 0.40 -3.68 -19.39
CA VAL A 116 0.43 -3.02 -18.07
C VAL A 116 0.98 -1.60 -18.21
N GLY A 117 2.01 -1.39 -19.00
CA GLY A 117 2.57 -0.08 -19.30
C GLY A 117 1.61 0.84 -20.06
N SER A 118 0.74 0.29 -20.92
CA SER A 118 -0.21 1.07 -21.72
C SER A 118 -1.43 1.56 -20.95
N SER A 119 -1.76 0.96 -19.82
CA SER A 119 -2.86 1.43 -18.97
C SER A 119 -2.53 2.70 -18.19
N TYR A 120 -1.25 3.01 -18.05
CA TYR A 120 -0.78 4.24 -17.43
C TYR A 120 0.47 4.77 -18.15
N ILE A 121 0.29 5.77 -18.96
CA ILE A 121 1.35 6.46 -19.73
C ILE A 121 1.72 7.81 -19.11
N GLY A 122 1.29 8.04 -17.88
CA GLY A 122 1.47 9.30 -17.18
C GLY A 122 2.85 9.45 -16.54
N THR A 123 2.99 10.52 -15.81
CA THR A 123 4.18 10.89 -15.07
C THR A 123 4.29 10.09 -13.78
N THR A 124 5.50 9.83 -13.32
CA THR A 124 5.79 9.16 -12.05
C THR A 124 6.32 10.15 -11.01
N LEU A 125 6.18 9.84 -9.72
CA LEU A 125 6.76 10.65 -8.65
C LEU A 125 8.28 10.71 -8.71
N PHE A 126 8.92 9.61 -9.14
CA PHE A 126 10.37 9.49 -9.24
C PHE A 126 10.77 8.94 -10.61
N SER A 127 11.88 9.43 -11.12
CA SER A 127 12.61 8.79 -12.21
C SER A 127 13.63 7.81 -11.62
N ASN A 128 13.94 6.75 -12.38
CA ASN A 128 14.99 5.80 -12.04
C ASN A 128 16.08 5.85 -13.12
N GLN A 129 17.30 6.16 -12.71
CA GLN A 129 18.47 6.15 -13.58
C GLN A 129 19.54 5.25 -12.97
N ALA A 130 19.68 4.04 -13.50
CA ALA A 130 20.66 3.05 -13.04
C ALA A 130 20.59 2.76 -11.52
N GLY A 131 19.36 2.73 -10.95
CA GLY A 131 19.15 2.48 -9.53
C GLY A 131 19.14 3.71 -8.63
N GLU A 132 19.44 4.89 -9.17
CA GLU A 132 19.26 6.16 -8.47
C GLU A 132 17.86 6.72 -8.71
N TYR A 133 17.14 6.99 -7.63
CA TYR A 133 15.80 7.56 -7.69
C TYR A 133 15.86 9.07 -7.47
N LYS A 134 15.31 9.83 -8.41
CA LYS A 134 15.23 11.30 -8.35
C LYS A 134 13.78 11.75 -8.35
N ALA A 135 13.43 12.63 -7.42
CA ALA A 135 12.10 13.21 -7.34
C ALA A 135 11.80 14.08 -8.57
N ASN A 136 10.68 13.82 -9.23
CA ASN A 136 10.21 14.57 -10.39
C ASN A 136 9.41 15.81 -10.00
N PHE A 137 8.88 15.85 -8.77
CA PHE A 137 8.09 16.95 -8.24
C PHE A 137 8.62 17.39 -6.88
N ALA A 138 8.34 18.63 -6.51
CA ALA A 138 8.72 19.18 -5.21
C ALA A 138 8.10 18.37 -4.07
N GLU A 139 6.86 17.90 -4.27
CA GLU A 139 6.02 17.18 -3.31
C GLU A 139 6.28 15.67 -3.28
N SER A 140 7.10 15.12 -4.20
CA SER A 140 7.28 13.66 -4.36
C SER A 140 7.61 12.93 -3.06
N MET A 141 8.53 13.50 -2.24
CA MET A 141 8.92 12.87 -0.98
C MET A 141 7.83 12.94 0.07
N GLU A 142 7.12 14.06 0.17
CA GLU A 142 6.01 14.23 1.11
C GLU A 142 4.87 13.24 0.79
N ILE A 143 4.52 13.11 -0.50
CA ILE A 143 3.52 12.14 -0.95
C ILE A 143 3.96 10.71 -0.62
N LEU A 144 5.23 10.38 -0.90
CA LEU A 144 5.75 9.05 -0.61
C LEU A 144 5.72 8.74 0.89
N GLU A 145 6.07 9.68 1.76
CA GLU A 145 6.01 9.52 3.22
C GLU A 145 4.56 9.42 3.74
N ALA A 146 3.62 10.12 3.12
CA ALA A 146 2.19 9.98 3.45
C ALA A 146 1.65 8.60 3.07
N LEU A 147 2.06 8.05 1.93
CA LEU A 147 1.66 6.72 1.47
C LEU A 147 2.35 5.60 2.27
N PHE A 148 3.60 5.81 2.65
CA PHE A 148 4.46 4.84 3.34
C PHE A 148 5.13 5.47 4.57
N PRO A 149 4.41 5.69 5.69
CA PRO A 149 4.97 6.36 6.87
C PRO A 149 6.20 5.64 7.44
N LYS A 150 7.30 6.37 7.65
CA LYS A 150 8.59 5.81 8.11
C LYS A 150 8.56 5.23 9.52
N ASP A 151 7.63 5.65 10.35
CA ASP A 151 7.44 5.15 11.72
C ASP A 151 6.68 3.82 11.75
N LYS A 152 5.99 3.42 10.66
CA LYS A 152 5.20 2.20 10.55
C LYS A 152 5.99 1.02 9.97
N ASN A 153 5.48 -0.19 10.21
CA ASN A 153 5.82 -1.35 9.39
C ASN A 153 5.03 -1.29 8.08
N ILE A 154 5.64 -1.62 6.98
CA ILE A 154 5.05 -1.51 5.65
C ILE A 154 4.98 -2.89 5.02
N PHE A 155 3.76 -3.35 4.76
CA PHE A 155 3.51 -4.61 4.07
C PHE A 155 3.14 -4.33 2.63
N LEU A 156 3.96 -4.80 1.70
CA LEU A 156 3.82 -4.59 0.26
C LEU A 156 3.40 -5.88 -0.41
N MET A 157 2.42 -5.83 -1.28
CA MET A 157 2.04 -6.93 -2.16
C MET A 157 1.78 -6.44 -3.59
N CYS A 158 1.69 -7.38 -4.52
CA CYS A 158 1.17 -7.14 -5.86
C CYS A 158 0.55 -8.42 -6.44
N GLY A 159 0.64 -8.68 -7.74
CA GLY A 159 0.22 -9.95 -8.34
C GLY A 159 1.11 -11.12 -7.92
N GLY A 160 2.41 -11.01 -8.17
CA GLY A 160 3.41 -12.07 -7.92
C GLY A 160 4.59 -11.67 -7.03
N GLY A 161 4.62 -10.47 -6.45
CA GLY A 161 5.69 -10.00 -5.57
C GLY A 161 6.73 -9.09 -6.23
N GLY A 162 6.76 -9.00 -7.57
CA GLY A 162 7.76 -8.19 -8.29
C GLY A 162 7.62 -6.68 -8.03
N TYR A 163 6.42 -6.12 -8.19
CA TYR A 163 6.15 -4.70 -7.91
C TYR A 163 6.39 -4.35 -6.44
N ALA A 164 6.01 -5.24 -5.54
CA ALA A 164 6.27 -5.09 -4.12
C ALA A 164 7.78 -5.05 -3.82
N GLY A 165 8.57 -5.88 -4.51
CA GLY A 165 10.03 -5.86 -4.44
C GLY A 165 10.64 -4.56 -4.96
N MET A 166 10.17 -4.07 -6.12
CA MET A 166 10.60 -2.78 -6.70
C MET A 166 10.26 -1.62 -5.76
N THR A 167 9.06 -1.63 -5.16
CA THR A 167 8.67 -0.61 -4.18
C THR A 167 9.55 -0.66 -2.93
N LYS A 168 9.86 -1.85 -2.41
CA LYS A 168 10.78 -2.00 -1.29
C LYS A 168 12.14 -1.40 -1.61
N ASN A 169 12.68 -1.66 -2.80
CA ASN A 169 13.95 -1.10 -3.25
C ASN A 169 13.91 0.43 -3.32
N LEU A 170 12.84 1.01 -3.88
CA LEU A 170 12.62 2.45 -3.90
C LEU A 170 12.64 3.03 -2.48
N LEU A 171 11.82 2.49 -1.58
CA LEU A 171 11.70 2.99 -0.21
C LEU A 171 13.04 2.93 0.54
N VAL A 172 13.71 1.77 0.50
CA VAL A 172 15.00 1.58 1.18
C VAL A 172 16.07 2.51 0.62
N SER A 173 16.14 2.69 -0.71
CA SER A 173 17.09 3.62 -1.34
C SER A 173 16.84 5.07 -0.96
N LEU A 174 15.59 5.44 -0.63
CA LEU A 174 15.20 6.77 -0.17
C LEU A 174 15.19 6.91 1.36
N GLY A 175 15.75 5.94 2.09
CA GLY A 175 16.04 6.04 3.52
C GLY A 175 15.00 5.43 4.47
N TRP A 176 14.09 4.59 3.98
CA TRP A 176 13.26 3.75 4.85
C TRP A 176 14.06 2.63 5.49
N ASN A 177 13.72 2.27 6.72
CA ASN A 177 14.37 1.14 7.40
C ASN A 177 13.95 -0.19 6.75
N ALA A 178 14.92 -0.88 6.13
CA ALA A 178 14.69 -2.16 5.47
C ALA A 178 14.09 -3.23 6.40
N GLU A 179 14.32 -3.15 7.71
CA GLU A 179 13.76 -4.07 8.72
C GLU A 179 12.26 -3.84 9.00
N LYS A 180 11.68 -2.77 8.46
CA LYS A 180 10.26 -2.44 8.57
C LYS A 180 9.48 -2.59 7.27
N VAL A 181 10.13 -2.97 6.17
CA VAL A 181 9.48 -3.10 4.86
C VAL A 181 9.47 -4.55 4.41
N TYR A 182 8.27 -5.11 4.29
CA TYR A 182 8.02 -6.51 3.96
C TYR A 182 7.44 -6.62 2.55
N ASN A 183 8.07 -7.40 1.67
CA ASN A 183 7.45 -7.86 0.43
C ASN A 183 6.71 -9.16 0.74
N VAL A 184 5.40 -9.10 0.93
CA VAL A 184 4.61 -10.27 1.30
C VAL A 184 4.20 -11.13 0.09
N GLY A 185 4.75 -10.85 -1.07
CA GLY A 185 4.49 -11.66 -2.26
C GLY A 185 3.32 -11.17 -3.08
N GLY A 186 2.43 -12.05 -3.47
CA GLY A 186 1.42 -11.72 -4.45
C GLY A 186 0.06 -12.36 -4.22
N TYR A 187 -0.96 -11.61 -4.66
CA TYR A 187 -2.36 -12.01 -4.60
C TYR A 187 -2.63 -13.33 -5.35
N TRP A 188 -1.89 -13.66 -6.39
CA TRP A 188 -2.05 -14.91 -7.14
C TRP A 188 -1.89 -16.17 -6.30
N SER A 189 -1.01 -16.11 -5.30
CA SER A 189 -0.73 -17.23 -4.41
C SER A 189 -1.52 -17.15 -3.09
N TYR A 190 -2.23 -16.06 -2.84
CA TYR A 190 -3.00 -15.88 -1.63
C TYR A 190 -4.22 -16.82 -1.59
N LYS A 191 -4.38 -17.54 -0.47
CA LYS A 191 -5.49 -18.47 -0.22
C LYS A 191 -6.18 -18.22 1.14
N GLY A 192 -5.91 -17.04 1.74
CA GLY A 192 -6.43 -16.72 3.05
C GLY A 192 -7.90 -16.34 3.08
N LYS A 193 -8.41 -16.12 4.28
CA LYS A 193 -9.84 -15.86 4.56
C LYS A 193 -10.25 -14.40 4.31
N ASN A 194 -9.28 -13.48 4.14
CA ASN A 194 -9.55 -12.05 3.97
C ASN A 194 -9.63 -11.63 2.50
N ASN A 195 -9.90 -12.58 1.61
CA ASN A 195 -10.10 -12.30 0.19
C ASN A 195 -11.41 -11.51 -0.02
N VAL A 196 -11.32 -10.41 -0.77
CA VAL A 196 -12.47 -9.63 -1.23
C VAL A 196 -12.56 -9.76 -2.74
N PRO A 197 -13.56 -10.50 -3.28
CA PRO A 197 -13.73 -10.65 -4.71
C PRO A 197 -14.16 -9.32 -5.34
N VAL A 198 -13.50 -8.96 -6.42
CA VAL A 198 -13.83 -7.79 -7.27
C VAL A 198 -14.52 -8.25 -8.55
N LYS A 199 -14.10 -9.38 -9.10
CA LYS A 199 -14.72 -9.97 -10.29
C LYS A 199 -16.16 -10.43 -9.99
N THR A 200 -17.07 -10.11 -10.89
CA THR A 200 -18.49 -10.51 -10.84
C THR A 200 -19.01 -10.77 -12.25
N GLU A 201 -20.24 -11.22 -12.36
CA GLU A 201 -20.96 -11.33 -13.64
C GLU A 201 -22.19 -10.41 -13.62
N ARG A 202 -22.37 -9.64 -14.70
CA ARG A 202 -23.56 -8.81 -14.94
C ARG A 202 -24.04 -9.02 -16.38
N ASP A 203 -25.29 -9.42 -16.55
CA ASP A 203 -25.89 -9.67 -17.88
C ASP A 203 -25.10 -10.67 -18.73
N GLY A 204 -24.57 -11.71 -18.08
CA GLY A 204 -23.74 -12.75 -18.72
C GLY A 204 -22.36 -12.29 -19.16
N LYS A 205 -21.89 -11.15 -18.68
CA LYS A 205 -20.55 -10.60 -18.96
C LYS A 205 -19.75 -10.44 -17.67
N THR A 206 -18.43 -10.67 -17.77
CA THR A 206 -17.50 -10.34 -16.68
C THR A 206 -17.53 -8.85 -16.40
N ALA A 207 -17.64 -8.50 -15.12
CA ALA A 207 -17.55 -7.14 -14.61
C ALA A 207 -16.63 -7.09 -13.38
N TYR A 208 -16.14 -5.89 -13.05
CA TYR A 208 -15.23 -5.69 -11.93
C TYR A 208 -15.73 -4.57 -11.01
N ASP A 209 -15.90 -4.89 -9.74
CA ASP A 209 -16.41 -3.97 -8.71
C ASP A 209 -15.25 -3.20 -8.05
N PHE A 210 -14.51 -2.41 -8.83
CA PHE A 210 -13.34 -1.66 -8.32
C PHE A 210 -13.67 -0.66 -7.22
N PHE A 211 -14.93 -0.28 -7.05
CA PHE A 211 -15.35 0.55 -5.91
C PHE A 211 -15.13 -0.11 -4.54
N LYS A 212 -14.92 -1.43 -4.51
CA LYS A 212 -14.59 -2.18 -3.28
C LYS A 212 -13.13 -2.04 -2.87
N VAL A 213 -12.28 -1.56 -3.77
CA VAL A 213 -10.83 -1.46 -3.56
C VAL A 213 -10.50 -0.07 -3.02
N PRO A 214 -9.95 0.06 -1.80
CA PRO A 214 -9.40 1.32 -1.33
C PRO A 214 -8.22 1.74 -2.22
N TYR A 215 -8.28 2.95 -2.81
CA TYR A 215 -7.35 3.36 -3.85
C TYR A 215 -6.76 4.74 -3.57
N HIS A 216 -5.43 4.83 -3.59
CA HIS A 216 -4.72 6.11 -3.53
C HIS A 216 -4.45 6.61 -4.94
N ASN A 217 -5.18 7.62 -5.35
CA ASN A 217 -4.93 8.32 -6.61
C ASN A 217 -3.99 9.50 -6.38
N ILE A 218 -3.12 9.78 -7.36
CA ILE A 218 -2.23 10.94 -7.36
C ILE A 218 -2.64 11.85 -8.52
N ASP A 219 -3.06 13.06 -8.20
CA ASP A 219 -3.33 14.08 -9.21
C ASP A 219 -2.03 14.84 -9.55
N PHE A 220 -1.32 14.34 -10.53
CA PHE A 220 -0.06 14.92 -10.99
C PHE A 220 -0.19 16.34 -11.54
N SER A 221 -1.41 16.75 -11.96
CA SER A 221 -1.65 18.10 -12.49
C SER A 221 -1.50 19.21 -11.44
N THR A 222 -1.59 18.83 -10.15
CA THR A 222 -1.47 19.74 -9.02
C THR A 222 -0.05 19.87 -8.48
N LEU A 223 0.90 19.07 -8.99
CA LEU A 223 2.25 18.97 -8.47
C LEU A 223 3.20 19.95 -9.17
N THR A 224 4.21 20.42 -8.43
CA THR A 224 5.25 21.33 -8.91
C THR A 224 6.42 20.56 -9.50
N THR A 225 6.58 20.56 -10.82
CA THR A 225 7.71 19.91 -11.51
C THR A 225 9.06 20.48 -11.04
N LYS A 226 10.04 19.60 -10.81
CA LYS A 226 11.43 19.98 -10.48
C LYS A 226 12.26 20.19 -11.72
#